data_a6da2ad95275d9d6525486a9035be286
#
_entry.id   a6da2ad95275d9d6525486a9035be286
#
_cell.length_a   1.000
_cell.length_b   1.000
_cell.length_c   1.000
_cell.angle_alpha   90.00
_cell.angle_beta   90.00
_cell.angle_gamma   90.00
#
_symmetry.space_group_name_H-M   'P 1'
#
loop_
_entity.id
_entity.type
_entity.pdbx_description
1 polymer ?
#
loop_
_entity_poly.entity_id
_entity_poly.type
_entity_poly.pdbx_seq_one_letter_code
_entity_poly.pdbx_strand_id
1 'polypeptide(L)'
;MFLKITNSTEDCFLKIVLLFLIVLTFNSLQAQEIHAVSLNEALKLAKENNKKILRSQLETTLSEQNIKERKELRLPDIELNGEYSRITNITEFKGNGFLNGKEVTKAIPEIYQVNSSFKMPIYAGNKINNAIKIANQESEIAKIKTEKTENDIELEVVANYLAIYKMMELQKIFEENIKEEKSRLKEVQSLQKHGTITKNEVIRAELQLSDRELNSLTNSKNIKIALHDLKTLIQLPETEEITIDTTANMDELNGLDPYDFYLEKAFQNEEMRIASQELNIKKTELKLVKGNYLPTVNFFGNYGFYYPNYKFFPPNPYLYTLGQIGIEAHFDISALYKNKTKVQQASTEIEWQKMQSEIIKDEIQDKLFKEHTQYQEILEKFVVVDKALDLANENYRIVKLKYLNQLVLITEMVDADNALLQAKYNKISTRLDAILKHYELLHTAGIMPQS
;
A
#
# COMPACT_ATOMS: atom_id res chain seq x y z
N MET A 1 82.16 -13.22 -14.43
CA MET A 1 81.59 -12.21 -13.51
C MET A 1 80.26 -11.80 -14.03
N PHE A 2 79.34 -12.76 -14.06
CA PHE A 2 77.89 -12.55 -14.40
C PHE A 2 77.14 -13.69 -13.74
N LEU A 3 76.45 -13.43 -12.64
CA LEU A 3 75.39 -14.26 -12.04
C LEU A 3 75.20 -13.82 -10.61
N LYS A 4 74.41 -12.76 -10.38
CA LYS A 4 73.77 -12.47 -9.06
C LYS A 4 72.84 -11.23 -9.13
N ILE A 5 71.92 -11.17 -10.04
CA ILE A 5 70.83 -10.09 -9.99
C ILE A 5 69.41 -10.60 -10.30
N THR A 6 69.18 -11.88 -10.27
CA THR A 6 67.81 -12.39 -10.62
C THR A 6 66.95 -12.80 -9.46
N ASN A 7 67.43 -12.84 -8.21
CA ASN A 7 66.58 -13.29 -7.06
C ASN A 7 65.85 -12.19 -6.28
N SER A 8 66.14 -10.89 -6.56
CA SER A 8 65.54 -9.80 -5.78
C SER A 8 64.18 -9.34 -6.29
N THR A 9 63.88 -9.51 -7.57
CA THR A 9 62.64 -9.07 -8.17
C THR A 9 61.47 -10.08 -8.01
N GLU A 10 61.79 -11.38 -8.03
CA GLU A 10 60.77 -12.43 -7.79
C GLU A 10 60.32 -12.45 -6.32
N ASP A 11 61.25 -12.25 -5.36
CA ASP A 11 60.95 -12.16 -3.93
C ASP A 11 60.10 -10.92 -3.60
N CYS A 12 60.30 -9.80 -4.28
CA CYS A 12 59.51 -8.59 -4.12
C CYS A 12 58.08 -8.75 -4.70
N PHE A 13 57.97 -9.40 -5.86
CA PHE A 13 56.68 -9.70 -6.48
C PHE A 13 55.85 -10.70 -5.65
N LEU A 14 56.48 -11.74 -5.12
CA LEU A 14 55.82 -12.73 -4.26
C LEU A 14 55.32 -12.09 -2.96
N LYS A 15 56.08 -11.17 -2.35
CA LYS A 15 55.65 -10.41 -1.15
C LYS A 15 54.50 -9.45 -1.43
N ILE A 16 54.49 -8.80 -2.60
CA ILE A 16 53.40 -7.92 -3.02
C ILE A 16 52.11 -8.74 -3.30
N VAL A 17 52.23 -9.90 -3.95
CA VAL A 17 51.09 -10.81 -4.19
C VAL A 17 50.55 -11.38 -2.87
N LEU A 18 51.44 -11.74 -1.93
CA LEU A 18 51.06 -12.22 -0.61
C LEU A 18 50.40 -11.12 0.22
N LEU A 19 50.87 -9.88 0.16
CA LEU A 19 50.27 -8.72 0.80
C LEU A 19 48.87 -8.39 0.21
N PHE A 20 48.73 -8.52 -1.12
CA PHE A 20 47.45 -8.33 -1.81
C PHE A 20 46.44 -9.43 -1.48
N LEU A 21 46.89 -10.69 -1.31
CA LEU A 21 46.09 -11.80 -0.86
C LEU A 21 45.65 -11.62 0.61
N ILE A 22 46.48 -11.11 1.49
CA ILE A 22 46.17 -10.80 2.89
C ILE A 22 45.16 -9.64 2.98
N VAL A 23 45.30 -8.60 2.15
CA VAL A 23 44.34 -7.49 2.08
C VAL A 23 42.96 -7.95 1.53
N LEU A 24 42.93 -8.89 0.59
CA LEU A 24 41.70 -9.49 0.08
C LEU A 24 41.00 -10.37 1.11
N THR A 25 41.73 -11.07 1.99
CA THR A 25 41.12 -11.90 3.05
C THR A 25 40.65 -11.09 4.25
N PHE A 26 41.20 -9.89 4.49
CA PHE A 26 40.72 -9.00 5.57
C PHE A 26 39.38 -8.33 5.27
N ASN A 27 38.99 -8.19 3.99
CA ASN A 27 37.68 -7.65 3.63
C ASN A 27 36.51 -8.64 3.75
N SER A 28 36.76 -9.92 4.05
CA SER A 28 35.71 -10.95 4.16
C SER A 28 35.37 -11.34 5.59
N LEU A 29 35.93 -10.69 6.62
CA LEU A 29 35.65 -10.89 8.03
C LEU A 29 34.93 -9.66 8.65
N GLN A 30 34.01 -9.04 7.93
CA GLN A 30 32.95 -8.32 8.61
C GLN A 30 32.02 -9.37 9.23
N ALA A 31 32.15 -9.58 10.53
CA ALA A 31 31.08 -10.20 11.29
C ALA A 31 29.82 -9.38 10.96
N GLN A 32 28.81 -10.01 10.35
CA GLN A 32 27.50 -9.37 10.18
C GLN A 32 27.00 -9.06 11.59
N GLU A 33 27.11 -7.80 12.01
CA GLU A 33 26.41 -7.34 13.19
C GLU A 33 24.93 -7.50 12.94
N ILE A 34 24.29 -8.34 13.77
CA ILE A 34 22.84 -8.51 13.71
C ILE A 34 22.22 -7.17 14.17
N HIS A 35 21.54 -6.51 13.25
CA HIS A 35 20.92 -5.22 13.50
C HIS A 35 19.62 -5.43 14.32
N ALA A 36 19.62 -4.97 15.57
CA ALA A 36 18.44 -4.98 16.42
C ALA A 36 17.54 -3.78 16.12
N VAL A 37 16.48 -4.00 15.34
CA VAL A 37 15.54 -2.96 14.90
C VAL A 37 14.51 -2.71 16.00
N SER A 38 14.36 -1.46 16.44
CA SER A 38 13.30 -1.03 17.35
C SER A 38 11.96 -0.82 16.60
N LEU A 39 10.83 -0.81 17.32
CA LEU A 39 9.53 -0.54 16.70
C LEU A 39 9.49 0.82 16.01
N ASN A 40 10.00 1.86 16.66
CA ASN A 40 10.03 3.22 16.09
C ASN A 40 10.92 3.29 14.83
N GLU A 41 12.02 2.58 14.82
CA GLU A 41 12.89 2.48 13.65
C GLU A 41 12.20 1.72 12.51
N ALA A 42 11.53 0.60 12.81
CA ALA A 42 10.76 -0.15 11.82
C ALA A 42 9.64 0.70 11.18
N LEU A 43 8.91 1.48 11.99
CA LEU A 43 7.88 2.41 11.52
C LEU A 43 8.48 3.48 10.59
N LYS A 44 9.58 4.11 11.01
CA LYS A 44 10.28 5.11 10.20
C LYS A 44 10.78 4.55 8.87
N LEU A 45 11.45 3.40 8.88
CA LEU A 45 11.95 2.75 7.65
C LEU A 45 10.80 2.37 6.72
N ALA A 46 9.69 1.85 7.25
CA ALA A 46 8.52 1.55 6.44
C ALA A 46 7.94 2.81 5.79
N LYS A 47 7.80 3.90 6.54
CA LYS A 47 7.28 5.19 6.04
C LYS A 47 8.14 5.77 4.93
N GLU A 48 9.46 5.67 5.04
CA GLU A 48 10.41 6.21 4.06
C GLU A 48 10.55 5.32 2.82
N ASN A 49 10.48 4.00 2.96
CA ASN A 49 10.94 3.08 1.91
C ASN A 49 9.85 2.14 1.37
N ASN A 50 8.69 2.02 2.03
CA ASN A 50 7.68 1.06 1.63
C ASN A 50 7.10 1.38 0.25
N LYS A 51 7.15 0.39 -0.65
CA LYS A 51 6.73 0.57 -2.05
C LYS A 51 5.24 0.90 -2.22
N LYS A 52 4.37 0.47 -1.29
CA LYS A 52 2.94 0.82 -1.33
C LYS A 52 2.76 2.32 -1.02
N ILE A 53 3.51 2.85 -0.04
CA ILE A 53 3.50 4.28 0.31
C ILE A 53 4.07 5.11 -0.83
N LEU A 54 5.25 4.77 -1.36
CA LEU A 54 5.86 5.46 -2.49
C LEU A 54 4.94 5.48 -3.72
N ARG A 55 4.26 4.36 -4.00
CA ARG A 55 3.28 4.28 -5.08
C ARG A 55 2.11 5.24 -4.85
N SER A 56 1.55 5.31 -3.64
CA SER A 56 0.42 6.21 -3.35
C SER A 56 0.82 7.69 -3.45
N GLN A 57 2.07 8.03 -3.10
CA GLN A 57 2.63 9.38 -3.31
C GLN A 57 2.77 9.72 -4.81
N LEU A 58 3.14 8.74 -5.64
CA LEU A 58 3.13 8.92 -7.10
C LEU A 58 1.71 9.09 -7.65
N GLU A 59 0.71 8.37 -7.12
CA GLU A 59 -0.70 8.55 -7.47
C GLU A 59 -1.19 9.97 -7.11
N THR A 60 -0.76 10.52 -5.98
CA THR A 60 -1.00 11.92 -5.62
C THR A 60 -0.37 12.87 -6.62
N THR A 61 0.90 12.65 -7.01
CA THR A 61 1.59 13.46 -8.01
C THR A 61 0.87 13.41 -9.37
N LEU A 62 0.42 12.23 -9.81
CA LEU A 62 -0.36 12.08 -11.04
C LEU A 62 -1.68 12.87 -10.98
N SER A 63 -2.37 12.87 -9.84
CA SER A 63 -3.60 13.63 -9.65
C SER A 63 -3.35 15.15 -9.73
N GLU A 64 -2.22 15.63 -9.22
CA GLU A 64 -1.82 17.03 -9.33
C GLU A 64 -1.45 17.43 -10.77
N GLN A 65 -0.86 16.50 -11.54
CA GLN A 65 -0.63 16.70 -12.98
C GLN A 65 -1.95 16.77 -13.76
N ASN A 66 -2.94 15.93 -13.41
CA ASN A 66 -4.28 15.99 -13.99
C ASN A 66 -4.95 17.36 -13.75
N ILE A 67 -4.77 17.99 -12.58
CA ILE A 67 -5.25 19.36 -12.35
C ILE A 67 -4.63 20.34 -13.36
N LYS A 68 -3.34 20.22 -13.63
CA LYS A 68 -2.65 21.09 -14.62
C LYS A 68 -3.21 20.85 -16.01
N GLU A 69 -3.36 19.58 -16.43
CA GLU A 69 -3.98 19.21 -17.71
C GLU A 69 -5.39 19.80 -17.86
N ARG A 70 -6.23 19.71 -16.81
CA ARG A 70 -7.57 20.32 -16.86
C ARG A 70 -7.54 21.85 -16.94
N LYS A 71 -6.54 22.48 -16.36
CA LYS A 71 -6.35 23.95 -16.51
C LYS A 71 -5.91 24.34 -17.91
N GLU A 72 -5.16 23.50 -18.60
CA GLU A 72 -4.72 23.71 -19.99
C GLU A 72 -5.87 23.73 -20.97
N LEU A 73 -7.04 23.15 -20.65
CA LEU A 73 -8.27 23.30 -21.46
C LEU A 73 -8.72 24.76 -21.66
N ARG A 74 -8.13 25.70 -20.93
CA ARG A 74 -8.35 27.15 -21.13
C ARG A 74 -7.41 27.75 -22.16
N LEU A 75 -6.35 27.08 -22.54
CA LEU A 75 -5.35 27.53 -23.48
C LEU A 75 -5.89 27.39 -24.92
N PRO A 76 -5.35 28.14 -25.88
CA PRO A 76 -5.71 27.96 -27.29
C PRO A 76 -5.16 26.64 -27.82
N ASP A 77 -5.99 25.90 -28.54
CA ASP A 77 -5.55 24.82 -29.41
C ASP A 77 -5.02 25.44 -30.72
N ILE A 78 -3.78 25.12 -31.08
CA ILE A 78 -3.13 25.62 -32.30
C ILE A 78 -2.78 24.41 -33.16
N GLU A 79 -3.29 24.43 -34.41
CA GLU A 79 -3.07 23.34 -35.36
C GLU A 79 -2.43 23.88 -36.64
N LEU A 80 -1.56 23.08 -37.26
CA LEU A 80 -1.00 23.27 -38.58
C LEU A 80 -1.38 22.09 -39.44
N ASN A 81 -2.16 22.33 -40.51
CA ASN A 81 -2.62 21.29 -41.40
C ASN A 81 -2.06 21.56 -42.80
N GLY A 82 -1.53 20.52 -43.44
CA GLY A 82 -1.06 20.53 -44.81
C GLY A 82 -1.75 19.45 -45.63
N GLU A 83 -2.23 19.81 -46.81
CA GLU A 83 -2.84 18.87 -47.73
C GLU A 83 -2.27 19.05 -49.12
N TYR A 84 -1.96 17.97 -49.80
CA TYR A 84 -1.72 17.89 -51.24
C TYR A 84 -2.66 16.82 -51.80
N SER A 85 -3.44 17.24 -52.80
CA SER A 85 -4.30 16.31 -53.52
C SER A 85 -4.26 16.54 -55.01
N ARG A 86 -4.56 15.52 -55.80
CA ARG A 86 -4.68 15.59 -57.22
C ARG A 86 -6.07 15.14 -57.66
N ILE A 87 -6.77 16.01 -58.36
CA ILE A 87 -8.12 15.75 -58.82
C ILE A 87 -8.11 15.40 -60.32
N THR A 88 -9.10 14.65 -60.77
CA THR A 88 -9.38 14.40 -62.19
C THR A 88 -10.18 15.53 -62.77
N ASN A 89 -10.28 15.58 -64.09
CA ASN A 89 -11.20 16.50 -64.76
C ASN A 89 -12.64 16.24 -64.34
N ILE A 90 -13.42 17.33 -64.27
CA ILE A 90 -14.85 17.27 -63.93
C ILE A 90 -15.58 16.75 -65.15
N THR A 91 -16.28 15.63 -65.01
CA THR A 91 -17.12 15.07 -66.07
C THR A 91 -18.57 15.26 -65.69
N GLU A 92 -19.28 16.08 -66.51
CA GLU A 92 -20.72 16.32 -66.36
C GLU A 92 -21.48 15.45 -67.34
N PHE A 93 -22.56 14.83 -66.90
CA PHE A 93 -23.46 14.04 -67.73
C PHE A 93 -24.74 14.85 -67.94
N LYS A 94 -24.92 15.38 -69.17
CA LYS A 94 -26.08 16.20 -69.52
C LYS A 94 -27.22 15.30 -69.99
N GLY A 95 -28.39 15.41 -69.37
CA GLY A 95 -29.56 14.62 -69.68
C GLY A 95 -29.92 13.57 -68.61
N ASN A 96 -30.85 12.67 -68.94
CA ASN A 96 -31.37 11.69 -67.97
C ASN A 96 -30.45 10.48 -67.78
N GLY A 97 -29.19 10.67 -67.33
CA GLY A 97 -28.29 9.57 -66.94
C GLY A 97 -26.99 9.45 -67.73
N PHE A 98 -26.19 8.44 -67.41
CA PHE A 98 -24.80 8.21 -67.89
C PHE A 98 -24.66 7.97 -69.41
N LEU A 99 -25.77 7.78 -70.13
CA LEU A 99 -25.78 7.44 -71.54
C LEU A 99 -25.95 8.66 -72.47
N ASN A 100 -26.33 9.81 -71.95
CA ASN A 100 -26.64 11.01 -72.76
C ASN A 100 -25.65 12.16 -72.48
N GLY A 101 -24.86 12.49 -73.50
CA GLY A 101 -24.01 13.69 -73.53
C GLY A 101 -23.03 13.83 -72.35
N LYS A 102 -21.76 13.62 -72.66
CA LYS A 102 -20.67 13.83 -71.71
C LYS A 102 -19.95 15.15 -72.01
N GLU A 103 -19.87 16.06 -71.07
CA GLU A 103 -19.02 17.24 -71.12
C GLU A 103 -17.89 17.13 -70.12
N VAL A 104 -16.68 17.38 -70.55
CA VAL A 104 -15.48 17.30 -69.70
C VAL A 104 -14.91 18.69 -69.53
N THR A 105 -15.00 19.20 -68.32
CA THR A 105 -14.36 20.47 -67.92
C THR A 105 -12.98 20.19 -67.39
N LYS A 106 -11.95 20.78 -67.95
CA LYS A 106 -10.59 20.67 -67.46
C LYS A 106 -10.47 21.33 -66.07
N ALA A 107 -10.16 20.54 -65.06
CA ALA A 107 -9.82 21.01 -63.74
C ALA A 107 -8.33 21.37 -63.65
N ILE A 108 -7.96 22.22 -62.73
CA ILE A 108 -6.56 22.40 -62.28
C ILE A 108 -6.26 21.18 -61.41
N PRO A 109 -5.35 20.24 -61.86
CA PRO A 109 -5.29 18.93 -61.28
C PRO A 109 -4.68 18.90 -59.87
N GLU A 110 -3.89 19.86 -59.50
CA GLU A 110 -3.13 19.92 -58.25
C GLU A 110 -3.79 20.88 -57.28
N ILE A 111 -3.96 20.42 -56.04
CA ILE A 111 -4.48 21.21 -54.92
C ILE A 111 -3.45 21.17 -53.80
N TYR A 112 -3.02 22.33 -53.35
CA TYR A 112 -2.18 22.45 -52.15
C TYR A 112 -2.90 23.36 -51.18
N GLN A 113 -2.87 22.94 -49.91
CA GLN A 113 -3.28 23.85 -48.84
C GLN A 113 -2.39 23.65 -47.60
N VAL A 114 -1.96 24.72 -47.01
CA VAL A 114 -1.30 24.77 -45.73
C VAL A 114 -2.01 25.82 -44.91
N ASN A 115 -2.60 25.40 -43.81
CA ASN A 115 -3.33 26.34 -42.95
C ASN A 115 -2.95 26.14 -41.47
N SER A 116 -2.85 27.25 -40.76
CA SER A 116 -2.78 27.29 -39.32
C SER A 116 -4.09 27.76 -38.75
N SER A 117 -4.60 27.10 -37.74
CA SER A 117 -5.80 27.49 -37.00
C SER A 117 -5.53 27.57 -35.53
N PHE A 118 -6.20 28.47 -34.82
CA PHE A 118 -6.26 28.43 -33.37
C PHE A 118 -7.72 28.57 -32.92
N LYS A 119 -8.01 27.94 -31.77
CA LYS A 119 -9.31 28.00 -31.12
C LYS A 119 -9.14 28.08 -29.63
N MET A 120 -9.68 29.11 -28.98
CA MET A 120 -9.57 29.32 -27.54
C MET A 120 -10.97 29.48 -26.93
N PRO A 121 -11.32 28.66 -25.90
CA PRO A 121 -12.62 28.81 -25.23
C PRO A 121 -12.65 30.08 -24.37
N ILE A 122 -13.58 31.03 -24.69
CA ILE A 122 -13.89 32.17 -23.84
C ILE A 122 -14.89 31.77 -22.77
N TYR A 123 -15.89 30.97 -23.16
CA TYR A 123 -16.93 30.46 -22.28
C TYR A 123 -17.37 29.07 -22.72
N ALA A 124 -17.31 28.10 -21.84
CA ALA A 124 -17.66 26.71 -22.14
C ALA A 124 -18.84 26.18 -21.28
N GLY A 125 -19.81 27.05 -20.95
CA GLY A 125 -20.93 26.65 -20.11
C GLY A 125 -20.51 26.18 -18.68
N ASN A 126 -19.45 26.78 -18.14
CA ASN A 126 -18.82 26.38 -16.85
C ASN A 126 -18.25 24.96 -16.82
N LYS A 127 -18.21 24.24 -17.95
CA LYS A 127 -17.71 22.82 -17.97
C LYS A 127 -16.23 22.75 -17.60
N ILE A 128 -15.38 23.65 -18.15
CA ILE A 128 -13.94 23.67 -17.82
C ILE A 128 -13.73 23.94 -16.33
N ASN A 129 -14.45 24.91 -15.76
CA ASN A 129 -14.35 25.22 -14.32
C ASN A 129 -14.78 24.05 -13.44
N ASN A 130 -15.87 23.35 -13.81
CA ASN A 130 -16.33 22.17 -13.09
C ASN A 130 -15.37 20.98 -13.26
N ALA A 131 -14.78 20.78 -14.46
CA ALA A 131 -13.77 19.75 -14.68
C ALA A 131 -12.50 19.99 -13.82
N ILE A 132 -12.02 21.24 -13.73
CA ILE A 132 -10.91 21.60 -12.83
C ILE A 132 -11.30 21.37 -11.37
N LYS A 133 -12.54 21.66 -10.98
CA LYS A 133 -13.02 21.42 -9.62
C LYS A 133 -13.07 19.93 -9.30
N ILE A 134 -13.52 19.09 -10.21
CA ILE A 134 -13.49 17.62 -10.04
C ILE A 134 -12.06 17.14 -9.87
N ALA A 135 -11.14 17.57 -10.74
CA ALA A 135 -9.73 17.18 -10.64
C ALA A 135 -9.09 17.59 -9.29
N ASN A 136 -9.45 18.77 -8.75
CA ASN A 136 -8.99 19.16 -7.41
C ASN A 136 -9.56 18.26 -6.31
N GLN A 137 -10.84 17.85 -6.41
CA GLN A 137 -11.47 16.93 -5.46
C GLN A 137 -10.87 15.52 -5.55
N GLU A 138 -10.57 15.04 -6.76
CA GLU A 138 -9.86 13.77 -7.00
C GLU A 138 -8.44 13.80 -6.42
N SER A 139 -7.72 14.92 -6.54
CA SER A 139 -6.41 15.09 -5.94
C SER A 139 -6.47 15.09 -4.41
N GLU A 140 -7.51 15.67 -3.82
CA GLU A 140 -7.72 15.58 -2.36
C GLU A 140 -7.99 14.14 -1.93
N ILE A 141 -8.77 13.38 -2.68
CA ILE A 141 -8.97 11.94 -2.42
C ILE A 141 -7.63 11.18 -2.51
N ALA A 142 -6.78 11.49 -3.50
CA ALA A 142 -5.48 10.84 -3.63
C ALA A 142 -4.59 11.10 -2.41
N LYS A 143 -4.58 12.32 -1.86
CA LYS A 143 -3.86 12.67 -0.63
C LYS A 143 -4.38 11.89 0.57
N ILE A 144 -5.69 11.84 0.76
CA ILE A 144 -6.31 11.08 1.85
C ILE A 144 -6.01 9.58 1.72
N LYS A 145 -6.00 9.04 0.49
CA LYS A 145 -5.59 7.64 0.24
C LYS A 145 -4.12 7.37 0.56
N THR A 146 -3.24 8.35 0.36
CA THR A 146 -1.84 8.24 0.76
C THR A 146 -1.74 8.19 2.28
N GLU A 147 -2.42 9.09 3.01
CA GLU A 147 -2.51 9.08 4.46
C GLU A 147 -3.05 7.74 4.99
N LYS A 148 -4.15 7.23 4.41
CA LYS A 148 -4.68 5.91 4.75
C LYS A 148 -3.66 4.79 4.52
N THR A 149 -2.94 4.82 3.39
CA THR A 149 -1.92 3.81 3.08
C THR A 149 -0.77 3.86 4.09
N GLU A 150 -0.34 5.04 4.53
CA GLU A 150 0.66 5.20 5.57
C GLU A 150 0.17 4.57 6.89
N ASN A 151 -1.04 4.87 7.34
CA ASN A 151 -1.64 4.32 8.56
C ASN A 151 -1.84 2.79 8.47
N ASP A 152 -2.29 2.26 7.32
CA ASP A 152 -2.44 0.82 7.08
C ASP A 152 -1.08 0.09 7.19
N ILE A 153 0.00 0.66 6.62
CA ILE A 153 1.35 0.10 6.70
C ILE A 153 1.91 0.22 8.12
N GLU A 154 1.68 1.32 8.83
CA GLU A 154 2.08 1.45 10.24
C GLU A 154 1.45 0.35 11.09
N LEU A 155 0.15 0.09 10.94
CA LEU A 155 -0.54 -1.01 11.63
C LEU A 155 0.03 -2.37 11.23
N GLU A 156 0.32 -2.61 9.95
CA GLU A 156 0.93 -3.85 9.45
C GLU A 156 2.33 -4.08 10.06
N VAL A 157 3.14 -3.02 10.21
CA VAL A 157 4.45 -3.07 10.89
C VAL A 157 4.30 -3.42 12.37
N VAL A 158 3.40 -2.75 13.09
CA VAL A 158 3.13 -3.02 14.51
C VAL A 158 2.70 -4.47 14.71
N ALA A 159 1.77 -4.96 13.89
CA ALA A 159 1.27 -6.34 13.98
C ALA A 159 2.39 -7.37 13.76
N ASN A 160 3.22 -7.17 12.72
CA ASN A 160 4.36 -8.06 12.45
C ASN A 160 5.41 -8.01 13.56
N TYR A 161 5.75 -6.82 14.02
CA TYR A 161 6.73 -6.63 15.10
C TYR A 161 6.29 -7.32 16.40
N LEU A 162 5.04 -7.14 16.82
CA LEU A 162 4.48 -7.77 18.02
C LEU A 162 4.36 -9.29 17.87
N ALA A 163 4.06 -9.79 16.68
CA ALA A 163 4.04 -11.23 16.40
C ALA A 163 5.44 -11.83 16.54
N ILE A 164 6.48 -11.17 16.03
CA ILE A 164 7.88 -11.61 16.20
C ILE A 164 8.26 -11.57 17.67
N TYR A 165 7.92 -10.48 18.37
CA TYR A 165 8.19 -10.34 19.80
C TYR A 165 7.60 -11.53 20.59
N LYS A 166 6.32 -11.84 20.33
CA LYS A 166 5.61 -12.97 20.94
C LYS A 166 6.32 -14.32 20.69
N MET A 167 6.74 -14.56 19.44
CA MET A 167 7.48 -15.78 19.09
C MET A 167 8.85 -15.84 19.75
N MET A 168 9.56 -14.73 19.90
CA MET A 168 10.86 -14.68 20.56
C MET A 168 10.74 -14.93 22.07
N GLU A 169 9.73 -14.38 22.74
CA GLU A 169 9.46 -14.67 24.14
C GLU A 169 9.08 -16.15 24.36
N LEU A 170 8.26 -16.69 23.45
CA LEU A 170 7.93 -18.12 23.48
C LEU A 170 9.16 -19.00 23.25
N GLN A 171 10.09 -18.58 22.39
CA GLN A 171 11.36 -19.30 22.17
C GLN A 171 12.19 -19.38 23.44
N LYS A 172 12.30 -18.30 24.22
CA LYS A 172 12.99 -18.31 25.53
C LYS A 172 12.35 -19.33 26.49
N ILE A 173 11.01 -19.37 26.53
CA ILE A 173 10.29 -20.35 27.36
C ILE A 173 10.59 -21.79 26.92
N PHE A 174 10.59 -22.07 25.60
CA PHE A 174 10.95 -23.41 25.11
C PHE A 174 12.38 -23.81 25.47
N GLU A 175 13.34 -22.90 25.35
CA GLU A 175 14.75 -23.16 25.68
C GLU A 175 14.94 -23.45 27.16
N GLU A 176 14.26 -22.72 28.06
CA GLU A 176 14.23 -23.00 29.48
C GLU A 176 13.64 -24.37 29.76
N ASN A 177 12.48 -24.72 29.18
CA ASN A 177 11.82 -26.00 29.35
C ASN A 177 12.66 -27.17 28.82
N ILE A 178 13.30 -27.03 27.66
CA ILE A 178 14.19 -28.06 27.11
C ILE A 178 15.34 -28.35 28.09
N LYS A 179 15.90 -27.32 28.74
CA LYS A 179 16.94 -27.46 29.74
C LYS A 179 16.43 -28.23 30.98
N GLU A 180 15.22 -27.93 31.44
CA GLU A 180 14.59 -28.63 32.55
C GLU A 180 14.28 -30.09 32.20
N GLU A 181 13.72 -30.36 31.01
CA GLU A 181 13.40 -31.71 30.54
C GLU A 181 14.66 -32.55 30.35
N LYS A 182 15.76 -32.00 29.87
CA LYS A 182 17.07 -32.69 29.79
C LYS A 182 17.59 -33.08 31.18
N SER A 183 17.40 -32.25 32.18
CA SER A 183 17.76 -32.56 33.56
C SER A 183 16.86 -33.67 34.10
N ARG A 184 15.54 -33.56 33.89
CA ARG A 184 14.55 -34.58 34.31
C ARG A 184 14.83 -35.95 33.69
N LEU A 185 15.13 -35.99 32.39
CA LEU A 185 15.46 -37.24 31.70
C LEU A 185 16.67 -37.93 32.34
N LYS A 186 17.73 -37.18 32.70
CA LYS A 186 18.90 -37.76 33.41
C LYS A 186 18.52 -38.35 34.77
N GLU A 187 17.66 -37.68 35.54
CA GLU A 187 17.17 -38.16 36.83
C GLU A 187 16.37 -39.46 36.66
N VAL A 188 15.42 -39.49 35.72
CA VAL A 188 14.57 -40.66 35.42
C VAL A 188 15.42 -41.84 34.94
N GLN A 189 16.42 -41.61 34.07
CA GLN A 189 17.37 -42.64 33.64
C GLN A 189 18.20 -43.20 34.81
N SER A 190 18.60 -42.35 35.75
CA SER A 190 19.32 -42.79 36.96
C SER A 190 18.42 -43.65 37.86
N LEU A 191 17.19 -43.24 38.12
CA LEU A 191 16.22 -44.01 38.91
C LEU A 191 15.89 -45.36 38.27
N GLN A 192 15.78 -45.42 36.94
CA GLN A 192 15.55 -46.66 36.20
C GLN A 192 16.74 -47.63 36.34
N LYS A 193 17.99 -47.13 36.26
CA LYS A 193 19.19 -47.95 36.48
C LYS A 193 19.24 -48.59 37.88
N HIS A 194 18.69 -47.90 38.88
CA HIS A 194 18.58 -48.40 40.26
C HIS A 194 17.31 -49.25 40.48
N GLY A 195 16.52 -49.47 39.43
CA GLY A 195 15.32 -50.32 39.52
C GLY A 195 14.12 -49.66 40.21
N THR A 196 14.17 -48.36 40.48
CA THR A 196 13.14 -47.66 41.26
C THR A 196 11.92 -47.31 40.39
N ILE A 197 12.12 -47.15 39.05
CA ILE A 197 11.06 -46.82 38.10
C ILE A 197 11.11 -47.72 36.87
N THR A 198 10.03 -47.70 36.08
CA THR A 198 9.90 -48.55 34.89
C THR A 198 10.56 -47.92 33.67
N LYS A 199 10.92 -48.73 32.66
CA LYS A 199 11.39 -48.26 31.36
C LYS A 199 10.36 -47.35 30.66
N ASN A 200 9.07 -47.58 30.91
CA ASN A 200 7.99 -46.77 30.32
C ASN A 200 8.08 -45.30 30.76
N GLU A 201 8.51 -45.03 32.00
CA GLU A 201 8.66 -43.64 32.48
C GLU A 201 9.84 -42.92 31.81
N VAL A 202 10.93 -43.62 31.49
CA VAL A 202 12.05 -43.10 30.71
C VAL A 202 11.58 -42.74 29.30
N ILE A 203 10.84 -43.65 28.61
CA ILE A 203 10.29 -43.40 27.27
C ILE A 203 9.37 -42.19 27.28
N ARG A 204 8.55 -42.00 28.30
CA ARG A 204 7.67 -40.81 28.43
C ARG A 204 8.47 -39.50 28.56
N ALA A 205 9.54 -39.50 29.37
CA ALA A 205 10.42 -38.36 29.52
C ALA A 205 11.16 -38.04 28.19
N GLU A 206 11.59 -39.06 27.45
CA GLU A 206 12.20 -38.90 26.13
C GLU A 206 11.19 -38.32 25.11
N LEU A 207 9.95 -38.81 25.09
CA LEU A 207 8.88 -38.29 24.24
C LEU A 207 8.57 -36.80 24.55
N GLN A 208 8.50 -36.46 25.85
CA GLN A 208 8.24 -35.09 26.29
C GLN A 208 9.38 -34.14 25.83
N LEU A 209 10.64 -34.56 26.03
CA LEU A 209 11.78 -33.79 25.55
C LEU A 209 11.73 -33.58 24.01
N SER A 210 11.45 -34.68 23.27
CA SER A 210 11.34 -34.60 21.80
C SER A 210 10.23 -33.67 21.37
N ASP A 211 9.08 -33.64 22.04
CA ASP A 211 7.99 -32.70 21.78
C ASP A 211 8.42 -31.23 21.99
N ARG A 212 9.12 -30.94 23.09
CA ARG A 212 9.66 -29.61 23.37
C ARG A 212 10.69 -29.17 22.34
N GLU A 213 11.59 -30.04 21.92
CA GLU A 213 12.59 -29.79 20.89
C GLU A 213 11.91 -29.51 19.51
N LEU A 214 10.87 -30.28 19.17
CA LEU A 214 10.09 -30.07 17.95
C LEU A 214 9.39 -28.69 17.96
N ASN A 215 8.73 -28.33 19.07
CA ASN A 215 8.04 -27.05 19.21
C ASN A 215 9.02 -25.88 19.14
N SER A 216 10.18 -25.97 19.79
CA SER A 216 11.26 -24.99 19.72
C SER A 216 11.80 -24.84 18.30
N LEU A 217 12.04 -25.93 17.58
CA LEU A 217 12.51 -25.94 16.20
C LEU A 217 11.50 -25.24 15.27
N THR A 218 10.22 -25.61 15.39
CA THR A 218 9.14 -25.01 14.60
C THR A 218 9.05 -23.52 14.87
N ASN A 219 9.05 -23.09 16.14
CA ASN A 219 8.97 -21.68 16.52
C ASN A 219 10.19 -20.90 16.00
N SER A 220 11.41 -21.45 16.09
CA SER A 220 12.60 -20.80 15.55
C SER A 220 12.55 -20.57 14.02
N LYS A 221 11.92 -21.49 13.29
CA LYS A 221 11.70 -21.31 11.85
C LYS A 221 10.62 -20.25 11.56
N ASN A 222 9.55 -20.21 12.35
CA ASN A 222 8.52 -19.18 12.25
C ASN A 222 9.09 -17.78 12.54
N ILE A 223 9.96 -17.64 13.54
CA ILE A 223 10.68 -16.38 13.80
C ILE A 223 11.47 -15.95 12.56
N LYS A 224 12.21 -16.88 11.93
CA LYS A 224 12.98 -16.56 10.73
C LYS A 224 12.11 -16.10 9.58
N ILE A 225 10.94 -16.72 9.37
CA ILE A 225 9.97 -16.31 8.34
C ILE A 225 9.43 -14.92 8.66
N ALA A 226 8.98 -14.69 9.89
CA ALA A 226 8.40 -13.41 10.29
C ALA A 226 9.41 -12.24 10.24
N LEU A 227 10.70 -12.49 10.57
CA LEU A 227 11.77 -11.51 10.39
C LEU A 227 12.00 -11.17 8.90
N HIS A 228 11.90 -12.17 8.02
CA HIS A 228 11.97 -11.93 6.57
C HIS A 228 10.78 -11.08 6.09
N ASP A 229 9.56 -11.37 6.57
CA ASP A 229 8.36 -10.61 6.22
C ASP A 229 8.48 -9.15 6.70
N LEU A 230 8.94 -8.93 7.95
CA LEU A 230 9.21 -7.59 8.47
C LEU A 230 10.27 -6.87 7.63
N LYS A 231 11.37 -7.54 7.29
CA LYS A 231 12.44 -6.99 6.44
C LYS A 231 11.92 -6.55 5.09
N THR A 232 11.05 -7.34 4.47
CA THR A 232 10.38 -6.99 3.22
C THR A 232 9.45 -5.79 3.38
N LEU A 233 8.73 -5.70 4.49
CA LEU A 233 7.80 -4.60 4.77
C LEU A 233 8.52 -3.26 4.96
N ILE A 234 9.68 -3.27 5.65
CA ILE A 234 10.52 -2.08 5.89
C ILE A 234 11.59 -1.85 4.81
N GLN A 235 11.62 -2.71 3.77
CA GLN A 235 12.51 -2.62 2.59
C GLN A 235 14.01 -2.62 2.91
N LEU A 236 14.44 -3.40 3.90
CA LEU A 236 15.87 -3.64 4.13
C LEU A 236 16.45 -4.66 3.14
N PRO A 237 17.75 -4.59 2.82
CA PRO A 237 18.41 -5.53 1.92
C PRO A 237 18.32 -6.99 2.42
N GLU A 238 18.18 -7.94 1.49
CA GLU A 238 18.15 -9.38 1.81
C GLU A 238 19.41 -9.88 2.52
N THR A 239 20.54 -9.25 2.26
CA THR A 239 21.85 -9.58 2.85
C THR A 239 22.00 -9.15 4.30
N GLU A 240 21.14 -8.28 4.80
CA GLU A 240 21.19 -7.79 6.17
C GLU A 240 20.46 -8.76 7.12
N GLU A 241 21.15 -9.23 8.15
CA GLU A 241 20.55 -10.03 9.21
C GLU A 241 19.98 -9.09 10.28
N ILE A 242 18.66 -9.20 10.52
CA ILE A 242 17.95 -8.39 11.51
C ILE A 242 17.43 -9.24 12.66
N THR A 243 17.29 -8.62 13.80
CA THR A 243 16.47 -9.07 14.94
C THR A 243 15.62 -7.89 15.39
N ILE A 244 14.67 -8.12 16.29
CA ILE A 244 13.93 -7.01 16.92
C ILE A 244 14.47 -6.73 18.30
N ASP A 245 14.37 -5.47 18.73
CA ASP A 245 14.66 -5.08 20.11
C ASP A 245 13.51 -5.49 21.04
N THR A 246 13.75 -6.47 21.91
CA THR A 246 12.79 -6.94 22.92
C THR A 246 13.00 -6.28 24.29
N THR A 247 13.92 -5.32 24.43
CA THR A 247 14.22 -4.63 25.69
C THR A 247 13.35 -3.41 25.92
N ALA A 248 12.73 -2.89 24.85
CA ALA A 248 11.82 -1.75 24.94
C ALA A 248 10.66 -2.07 25.89
N ASN A 249 10.48 -1.18 26.87
CA ASN A 249 9.39 -1.35 27.85
C ASN A 249 8.05 -1.08 27.16
N MET A 250 7.37 -2.12 26.69
CA MET A 250 6.01 -2.05 26.15
C MET A 250 4.93 -2.12 27.24
N ASP A 251 5.25 -1.63 28.46
CA ASP A 251 4.40 -1.76 29.64
C ASP A 251 3.28 -0.71 29.74
N GLU A 252 3.35 0.36 28.95
CA GLU A 252 2.32 1.39 28.99
C GLU A 252 1.12 0.98 28.13
N LEU A 253 0.23 0.17 28.73
CA LEU A 253 -1.12 0.04 28.21
C LEU A 253 -1.87 1.34 28.57
N ASN A 254 -2.21 2.12 27.55
CA ASN A 254 -3.05 3.28 27.72
C ASN A 254 -4.44 2.86 28.19
N GLY A 255 -5.03 3.63 29.09
CA GLY A 255 -6.40 3.42 29.51
C GLY A 255 -7.37 3.43 28.30
N LEU A 256 -8.51 2.76 28.45
CA LEU A 256 -9.56 2.80 27.43
C LEU A 256 -10.42 4.04 27.65
N ASP A 257 -10.47 4.94 26.67
CA ASP A 257 -11.40 6.06 26.66
C ASP A 257 -12.84 5.59 26.40
N PRO A 258 -13.86 6.41 26.71
CA PRO A 258 -15.25 6.07 26.40
C PRO A 258 -15.46 5.84 24.90
N TYR A 259 -16.36 4.91 24.57
CA TYR A 259 -16.69 4.57 23.17
C TYR A 259 -17.03 5.80 22.31
N ASP A 260 -17.78 6.76 22.88
CA ASP A 260 -18.23 7.96 22.16
C ASP A 260 -17.05 8.84 21.72
N PHE A 261 -15.93 8.85 22.47
CA PHE A 261 -14.72 9.57 22.08
C PHE A 261 -14.14 9.01 20.76
N TYR A 262 -14.01 7.69 20.67
CA TYR A 262 -13.51 7.05 19.46
C TYR A 262 -14.51 7.17 18.30
N LEU A 263 -15.80 7.12 18.57
CA LEU A 263 -16.84 7.24 17.56
C LEU A 263 -16.84 8.62 16.88
N GLU A 264 -16.67 9.69 17.65
CA GLU A 264 -16.55 11.05 17.12
C GLU A 264 -15.34 11.18 16.18
N LYS A 265 -14.22 10.58 16.54
CA LYS A 265 -13.00 10.57 15.74
C LYS A 265 -13.15 9.72 14.49
N ALA A 266 -13.72 8.53 14.62
CA ALA A 266 -13.92 7.59 13.52
C ALA A 266 -14.79 8.18 12.39
N PHE A 267 -15.76 9.03 12.71
CA PHE A 267 -16.55 9.75 11.70
C PHE A 267 -15.77 10.86 10.96
N GLN A 268 -14.51 11.09 11.32
CA GLN A 268 -13.59 12.00 10.64
C GLN A 268 -12.39 11.27 10.04
N ASN A 269 -12.37 9.95 10.07
CA ASN A 269 -11.29 9.13 9.53
C ASN A 269 -11.19 9.23 8.00
N GLU A 270 -10.18 8.62 7.42
CA GLU A 270 -9.87 8.70 6.00
C GLU A 270 -11.03 8.18 5.13
N GLU A 271 -11.72 7.13 5.54
CA GLU A 271 -12.82 6.53 4.77
C GLU A 271 -14.02 7.48 4.69
N MET A 272 -14.39 8.13 5.78
CA MET A 272 -15.46 9.13 5.80
C MET A 272 -15.07 10.39 5.01
N ARG A 273 -13.82 10.82 5.09
CA ARG A 273 -13.28 11.95 4.32
C ARG A 273 -13.33 11.66 2.83
N ILE A 274 -12.94 10.46 2.39
CA ILE A 274 -13.04 10.02 0.99
C ILE A 274 -14.50 10.02 0.54
N ALA A 275 -15.40 9.37 1.28
CA ALA A 275 -16.83 9.31 0.97
C ALA A 275 -17.46 10.71 0.81
N SER A 276 -17.07 11.64 1.67
CA SER A 276 -17.51 13.05 1.59
C SER A 276 -17.02 13.74 0.32
N GLN A 277 -15.77 13.52 -0.09
CA GLN A 277 -15.22 14.08 -1.33
C GLN A 277 -15.86 13.45 -2.57
N GLU A 278 -16.11 12.14 -2.58
CA GLU A 278 -16.82 11.47 -3.66
C GLU A 278 -18.24 12.03 -3.84
N LEU A 279 -18.97 12.29 -2.75
CA LEU A 279 -20.27 12.97 -2.80
C LEU A 279 -20.14 14.39 -3.40
N ASN A 280 -19.08 15.12 -3.07
CA ASN A 280 -18.82 16.45 -3.64
C ASN A 280 -18.48 16.38 -5.13
N ILE A 281 -17.79 15.34 -5.59
CA ILE A 281 -17.55 15.08 -7.03
C ILE A 281 -18.89 14.86 -7.72
N LYS A 282 -19.78 14.00 -7.23
CA LYS A 282 -21.10 13.75 -7.84
C LYS A 282 -21.94 15.02 -7.94
N LYS A 283 -21.92 15.89 -6.93
CA LYS A 283 -22.57 17.20 -6.97
C LYS A 283 -21.97 18.13 -8.04
N THR A 284 -20.64 18.03 -8.28
CA THR A 284 -19.95 18.83 -9.30
C THR A 284 -20.21 18.27 -10.72
N GLU A 285 -20.26 16.93 -10.86
CA GLU A 285 -20.65 16.25 -12.10
C GLU A 285 -22.07 16.66 -12.56
N LEU A 286 -23.03 16.74 -11.63
CA LEU A 286 -24.36 17.27 -11.94
C LEU A 286 -24.29 18.70 -12.51
N LYS A 287 -23.41 19.57 -11.95
CA LYS A 287 -23.21 20.94 -12.49
C LYS A 287 -22.58 20.89 -13.87
N LEU A 288 -21.64 19.98 -14.12
CA LEU A 288 -21.01 19.78 -15.41
C LEU A 288 -22.05 19.34 -16.46
N VAL A 289 -22.91 18.37 -16.13
CA VAL A 289 -24.01 17.92 -17.01
C VAL A 289 -25.01 19.04 -17.29
N LYS A 290 -25.35 19.87 -16.29
CA LYS A 290 -26.19 21.07 -16.47
C LYS A 290 -25.56 22.12 -17.37
N GLY A 291 -24.22 22.16 -17.46
CA GLY A 291 -23.47 23.00 -18.38
C GLY A 291 -23.83 22.79 -19.86
N ASN A 292 -24.42 21.65 -20.23
CA ASN A 292 -24.90 21.39 -21.59
C ASN A 292 -26.14 22.22 -21.98
N TYR A 293 -26.82 22.82 -21.02
CA TYR A 293 -27.91 23.78 -21.26
C TYR A 293 -27.40 25.20 -21.55
N LEU A 294 -26.10 25.43 -21.53
CA LEU A 294 -25.49 26.73 -21.70
C LEU A 294 -24.75 26.79 -23.05
N PRO A 295 -24.68 27.97 -23.70
CA PRO A 295 -23.90 28.14 -24.92
C PRO A 295 -22.40 27.99 -24.63
N THR A 296 -21.65 27.71 -25.69
CA THR A 296 -20.19 27.83 -25.70
C THR A 296 -19.77 28.97 -26.60
N VAL A 297 -18.75 29.73 -26.20
CA VAL A 297 -18.21 30.86 -26.95
C VAL A 297 -16.70 30.66 -27.08
N ASN A 298 -16.21 30.66 -28.32
CA ASN A 298 -14.79 30.49 -28.59
C ASN A 298 -14.26 31.69 -29.38
N PHE A 299 -13.04 32.07 -29.13
CA PHE A 299 -12.26 32.93 -29.99
C PHE A 299 -11.48 32.04 -30.95
N PHE A 300 -11.53 32.33 -32.24
CA PHE A 300 -10.88 31.53 -33.25
C PHE A 300 -10.20 32.39 -34.28
N GLY A 301 -9.22 31.81 -34.97
CA GLY A 301 -8.60 32.38 -36.14
C GLY A 301 -7.96 31.30 -36.98
N ASN A 302 -7.85 31.59 -38.27
CA ASN A 302 -7.11 30.80 -39.20
C ASN A 302 -6.37 31.66 -40.21
N TYR A 303 -5.26 31.16 -40.72
CA TYR A 303 -4.51 31.75 -41.82
C TYR A 303 -3.91 30.63 -42.65
N GLY A 304 -4.11 30.72 -43.98
CA GLY A 304 -3.64 29.65 -44.85
C GLY A 304 -3.23 30.08 -46.22
N PHE A 305 -2.46 29.21 -46.85
CA PHE A 305 -2.05 29.25 -48.26
C PHE A 305 -2.85 28.20 -49.00
N TYR A 306 -3.44 28.57 -50.13
CA TYR A 306 -4.33 27.72 -50.89
C TYR A 306 -4.00 27.83 -52.39
N TYR A 307 -3.98 26.72 -53.09
CA TYR A 307 -3.81 26.63 -54.52
C TYR A 307 -4.72 25.50 -55.07
N PRO A 308 -5.44 25.71 -56.21
CA PRO A 308 -5.63 26.95 -56.93
C PRO A 308 -6.64 27.87 -56.26
N ASN A 309 -6.82 29.08 -56.79
CA ASN A 309 -7.79 30.02 -56.25
C ASN A 309 -9.21 29.70 -56.77
N TYR A 310 -9.99 29.01 -55.95
CA TYR A 310 -11.39 28.67 -56.18
C TYR A 310 -12.39 29.79 -55.82
N LYS A 311 -11.91 30.96 -55.39
CA LYS A 311 -12.79 32.10 -55.16
C LYS A 311 -13.30 32.73 -56.45
N PHE A 312 -12.67 32.40 -57.58
CA PHE A 312 -13.10 32.81 -58.94
C PHE A 312 -13.59 31.60 -59.73
N PHE A 313 -14.49 31.83 -60.67
CA PHE A 313 -14.95 30.83 -61.64
C PHE A 313 -14.75 31.36 -63.07
N PRO A 314 -13.99 30.60 -63.91
CA PRO A 314 -13.21 29.45 -63.64
C PRO A 314 -12.09 29.71 -62.62
N PRO A 315 -11.64 28.66 -61.85
CA PRO A 315 -10.58 28.80 -60.86
C PRO A 315 -9.29 29.33 -61.50
N ASN A 316 -8.62 30.24 -60.78
CA ASN A 316 -7.32 30.78 -61.20
C ASN A 316 -6.15 29.93 -60.70
N PRO A 317 -5.14 29.59 -61.55
CA PRO A 317 -3.97 28.82 -61.16
C PRO A 317 -2.96 29.68 -60.38
N TYR A 318 -3.40 30.35 -59.35
CA TYR A 318 -2.56 31.18 -58.48
C TYR A 318 -2.66 30.75 -57.03
N LEU A 319 -1.53 30.75 -56.34
CA LEU A 319 -1.46 30.63 -54.90
C LEU A 319 -2.02 31.90 -54.26
N TYR A 320 -2.87 31.75 -53.26
CA TYR A 320 -3.40 32.87 -52.49
C TYR A 320 -3.38 32.59 -50.99
N THR A 321 -3.44 33.62 -50.21
CA THR A 321 -3.57 33.54 -48.74
C THR A 321 -4.93 34.08 -48.33
N LEU A 322 -5.46 33.44 -47.28
CA LEU A 322 -6.68 33.92 -46.63
C LEU A 322 -6.54 33.75 -45.13
N GLY A 323 -6.82 34.81 -44.39
CA GLY A 323 -6.89 34.81 -42.94
C GLY A 323 -8.24 35.33 -42.46
N GLN A 324 -8.69 34.76 -41.36
CA GLN A 324 -9.86 35.27 -40.63
C GLN A 324 -9.66 35.11 -39.13
N ILE A 325 -10.28 36.00 -38.38
CA ILE A 325 -10.32 35.98 -36.92
C ILE A 325 -11.73 36.36 -36.49
N GLY A 326 -12.23 35.73 -35.44
CA GLY A 326 -13.59 35.99 -35.02
C GLY A 326 -13.97 35.31 -33.71
N ILE A 327 -15.21 35.50 -33.33
CA ILE A 327 -15.86 34.85 -32.20
C ILE A 327 -16.96 33.96 -32.76
N GLU A 328 -16.98 32.69 -32.35
CA GLU A 328 -18.07 31.76 -32.62
C GLU A 328 -18.85 31.47 -31.35
N ALA A 329 -20.15 31.44 -31.43
CA ALA A 329 -21.03 30.99 -30.36
C ALA A 329 -21.81 29.77 -30.86
N HIS A 330 -21.83 28.73 -30.06
CA HIS A 330 -22.58 27.51 -30.36
C HIS A 330 -23.54 27.19 -29.21
N PHE A 331 -24.80 26.92 -29.55
CA PHE A 331 -25.83 26.49 -28.61
C PHE A 331 -26.59 25.31 -29.19
N ASP A 332 -26.50 24.18 -28.48
CA ASP A 332 -27.21 22.95 -28.85
C ASP A 332 -28.66 23.00 -28.34
N ILE A 333 -29.59 23.39 -29.18
CA ILE A 333 -31.00 23.47 -28.86
C ILE A 333 -31.55 22.05 -28.49
N SER A 334 -31.01 20.99 -29.07
CA SER A 334 -31.47 19.65 -28.80
C SER A 334 -31.10 19.21 -27.35
N ALA A 335 -30.11 19.84 -26.75
CA ALA A 335 -29.74 19.62 -25.35
C ALA A 335 -30.91 19.95 -24.39
N LEU A 336 -31.78 20.89 -24.73
CA LEU A 336 -32.92 21.26 -23.88
C LEU A 336 -33.86 20.09 -23.58
N TYR A 337 -34.01 19.14 -24.48
CA TYR A 337 -34.84 17.96 -24.29
C TYR A 337 -34.02 16.66 -24.12
N LYS A 338 -32.89 16.50 -24.80
CA LYS A 338 -32.05 15.29 -24.69
C LYS A 338 -31.26 15.20 -23.37
N ASN A 339 -30.90 16.33 -22.77
CA ASN A 339 -30.08 16.34 -21.55
C ASN A 339 -30.89 16.07 -20.26
N LYS A 340 -32.23 16.09 -20.33
CA LYS A 340 -33.09 15.86 -19.16
C LYS A 340 -32.80 14.53 -18.46
N THR A 341 -32.69 13.46 -19.23
CA THR A 341 -32.36 12.10 -18.68
C THR A 341 -30.98 12.06 -18.05
N LYS A 342 -29.99 12.73 -18.67
CA LYS A 342 -28.62 12.81 -18.10
C LYS A 342 -28.60 13.56 -16.77
N VAL A 343 -29.40 14.63 -16.64
CA VAL A 343 -29.53 15.38 -15.38
C VAL A 343 -30.23 14.52 -14.31
N GLN A 344 -31.26 13.77 -14.68
CA GLN A 344 -31.92 12.83 -13.77
C GLN A 344 -30.96 11.74 -13.30
N GLN A 345 -30.19 11.14 -14.23
CA GLN A 345 -29.18 10.14 -13.89
C GLN A 345 -28.15 10.70 -12.91
N ALA A 346 -27.55 11.87 -13.18
CA ALA A 346 -26.59 12.50 -12.28
C ALA A 346 -27.20 12.85 -10.91
N SER A 347 -28.50 13.16 -10.85
CA SER A 347 -29.19 13.36 -9.58
C SER A 347 -29.36 12.04 -8.80
N THR A 348 -29.69 10.95 -9.49
CA THR A 348 -29.77 9.62 -8.90
C THR A 348 -28.41 9.13 -8.38
N GLU A 349 -27.32 9.45 -9.11
CA GLU A 349 -25.96 9.14 -8.67
C GLU A 349 -25.58 9.85 -7.36
N ILE A 350 -26.09 11.08 -7.14
CA ILE A 350 -25.90 11.78 -5.86
C ILE A 350 -26.61 11.04 -4.73
N GLU A 351 -27.85 10.59 -4.94
CA GLU A 351 -28.59 9.85 -3.90
C GLU A 351 -27.93 8.47 -3.64
N TRP A 352 -27.46 7.82 -4.70
CA TRP A 352 -26.71 6.58 -4.56
C TRP A 352 -25.43 6.79 -3.72
N GLN A 353 -24.65 7.86 -4.00
CA GLN A 353 -23.43 8.15 -3.24
C GLN A 353 -23.72 8.55 -1.77
N LYS A 354 -24.87 9.19 -1.49
CA LYS A 354 -25.29 9.41 -0.11
C LYS A 354 -25.53 8.10 0.63
N MET A 355 -26.27 7.17 0.01
CA MET A 355 -26.48 5.85 0.60
C MET A 355 -25.18 5.10 0.82
N GLN A 356 -24.25 5.18 -0.13
CA GLN A 356 -22.91 4.59 0.04
C GLN A 356 -22.16 5.21 1.24
N SER A 357 -22.27 6.52 1.44
CA SER A 357 -21.66 7.19 2.61
C SER A 357 -22.28 6.73 3.93
N GLU A 358 -23.59 6.49 3.98
CA GLU A 358 -24.23 5.96 5.18
C GLU A 358 -23.82 4.50 5.44
N ILE A 359 -23.70 3.67 4.40
CA ILE A 359 -23.18 2.29 4.54
C ILE A 359 -21.76 2.29 5.13
N ILE A 360 -20.85 3.13 4.59
CA ILE A 360 -19.49 3.26 5.12
C ILE A 360 -19.51 3.69 6.60
N LYS A 361 -20.40 4.61 6.95
CA LYS A 361 -20.58 5.05 8.34
C LYS A 361 -21.01 3.92 9.27
N ASP A 362 -21.98 3.10 8.83
CA ASP A 362 -22.42 1.93 9.59
C ASP A 362 -21.31 0.89 9.74
N GLU A 363 -20.55 0.61 8.66
CA GLU A 363 -19.41 -0.32 8.68
C GLU A 363 -18.30 0.15 9.65
N ILE A 364 -17.99 1.44 9.66
CA ILE A 364 -17.02 2.03 10.59
C ILE A 364 -17.52 1.89 12.05
N GLN A 365 -18.80 2.16 12.28
CA GLN A 365 -19.40 2.06 13.62
C GLN A 365 -19.38 0.61 14.12
N ASP A 366 -19.73 -0.35 13.29
CA ASP A 366 -19.71 -1.78 13.63
C ASP A 366 -18.29 -2.27 13.92
N LYS A 367 -17.33 -1.88 13.06
CA LYS A 367 -15.93 -2.22 13.24
C LYS A 367 -15.39 -1.63 14.54
N LEU A 368 -15.63 -0.35 14.78
CA LEU A 368 -15.21 0.35 16.00
C LEU A 368 -15.80 -0.29 17.26
N PHE A 369 -17.09 -0.62 17.25
CA PHE A 369 -17.75 -1.29 18.37
C PHE A 369 -17.10 -2.63 18.70
N LYS A 370 -16.81 -3.42 17.67
CA LYS A 370 -16.13 -4.70 17.81
C LYS A 370 -14.73 -4.52 18.42
N GLU A 371 -13.92 -3.60 17.90
CA GLU A 371 -12.55 -3.36 18.36
C GLU A 371 -12.50 -2.80 19.77
N HIS A 372 -13.37 -1.84 20.09
CA HIS A 372 -13.51 -1.30 21.44
C HIS A 372 -13.87 -2.41 22.46
N THR A 373 -14.87 -3.25 22.13
CA THR A 373 -15.27 -4.37 22.98
C THR A 373 -14.16 -5.40 23.15
N GLN A 374 -13.42 -5.71 22.07
CA GLN A 374 -12.29 -6.64 22.13
C GLN A 374 -11.13 -6.08 22.96
N TYR A 375 -10.86 -4.79 22.87
CA TYR A 375 -9.83 -4.16 23.69
C TYR A 375 -10.23 -4.15 25.17
N GLN A 376 -11.48 -3.82 25.49
CA GLN A 376 -12.01 -3.93 26.84
C GLN A 376 -11.89 -5.35 27.39
N GLU A 377 -12.28 -6.37 26.62
CA GLU A 377 -12.17 -7.78 26.99
C GLU A 377 -10.73 -8.15 27.35
N ILE A 378 -9.75 -7.72 26.55
CA ILE A 378 -8.33 -8.01 26.80
C ILE A 378 -7.86 -7.34 28.09
N LEU A 379 -8.25 -6.11 28.39
CA LEU A 379 -7.91 -5.42 29.63
C LEU A 379 -8.47 -6.17 30.85
N GLU A 380 -9.70 -6.71 30.76
CA GLU A 380 -10.31 -7.52 31.82
C GLU A 380 -9.60 -8.88 31.97
N LYS A 381 -9.07 -9.46 30.89
CA LYS A 381 -8.33 -10.73 30.90
C LYS A 381 -7.04 -10.69 31.72
N PHE A 382 -6.39 -9.54 31.87
CA PHE A 382 -5.12 -9.43 32.62
C PHE A 382 -5.21 -10.01 34.03
N VAL A 383 -6.26 -9.64 34.77
CA VAL A 383 -6.47 -10.10 36.16
C VAL A 383 -6.61 -11.62 36.22
N VAL A 384 -7.33 -12.20 35.25
CA VAL A 384 -7.58 -13.64 35.18
C VAL A 384 -6.33 -14.40 34.80
N VAL A 385 -5.57 -13.89 33.82
CA VAL A 385 -4.34 -14.52 33.31
C VAL A 385 -3.21 -14.46 34.35
N ASP A 386 -3.05 -13.36 35.06
CA ASP A 386 -2.08 -13.24 36.14
C ASP A 386 -2.39 -14.25 37.28
N LYS A 387 -3.64 -14.30 37.73
CA LYS A 387 -4.08 -15.29 38.70
C LYS A 387 -3.86 -16.72 38.23
N ALA A 388 -4.15 -17.02 36.97
CA ALA A 388 -3.93 -18.35 36.38
C ALA A 388 -2.44 -18.73 36.38
N LEU A 389 -1.55 -17.78 36.08
CA LEU A 389 -0.11 -18.01 36.13
C LEU A 389 0.38 -18.30 37.55
N ASP A 390 -0.09 -17.54 38.55
CA ASP A 390 0.26 -17.76 39.96
C ASP A 390 -0.19 -19.15 40.43
N LEU A 391 -1.42 -19.54 40.08
CA LEU A 391 -1.95 -20.87 40.44
C LEU A 391 -1.19 -22.00 39.72
N ALA A 392 -0.83 -21.81 38.45
CA ALA A 392 -0.07 -22.80 37.68
C ALA A 392 1.36 -22.94 38.23
N ASN A 393 2.02 -21.85 38.64
CA ASN A 393 3.32 -21.87 39.28
C ASN A 393 3.28 -22.68 40.61
N GLU A 394 2.29 -22.42 41.47
CA GLU A 394 2.16 -23.09 42.74
C GLU A 394 1.81 -24.56 42.55
N ASN A 395 0.91 -24.90 41.61
CA ASN A 395 0.61 -26.29 41.29
C ASN A 395 1.86 -27.03 40.81
N TYR A 396 2.61 -26.45 39.88
CA TYR A 396 3.87 -27.06 39.40
C TYR A 396 4.87 -27.27 40.54
N ARG A 397 5.03 -26.28 41.43
CA ARG A 397 5.90 -26.38 42.59
C ARG A 397 5.51 -27.58 43.51
N ILE A 398 4.22 -27.70 43.83
CA ILE A 398 3.70 -28.77 44.69
C ILE A 398 3.88 -30.13 44.01
N VAL A 399 3.48 -30.27 42.73
CA VAL A 399 3.58 -31.55 42.00
C VAL A 399 5.03 -31.96 41.82
N LYS A 400 5.94 -31.01 41.53
CA LYS A 400 7.40 -31.27 41.45
C LYS A 400 7.97 -31.81 42.73
N LEU A 401 7.58 -31.26 43.90
CA LEU A 401 8.03 -31.78 45.20
C LEU A 401 7.48 -33.19 45.48
N LYS A 402 6.20 -33.44 45.15
CA LYS A 402 5.59 -34.78 45.27
C LYS A 402 6.28 -35.82 44.37
N TYR A 403 6.57 -35.41 43.12
CA TYR A 403 7.26 -36.28 42.16
C TYR A 403 8.66 -36.65 42.62
N LEU A 404 9.45 -35.70 43.12
CA LEU A 404 10.78 -35.97 43.70
C LEU A 404 10.74 -36.90 44.91
N ASN A 405 9.62 -36.90 45.65
CA ASN A 405 9.39 -37.84 46.78
C ASN A 405 8.66 -39.11 46.35
N GLN A 406 8.50 -39.37 45.03
CA GLN A 406 7.84 -40.57 44.47
C GLN A 406 6.37 -40.73 44.90
N LEU A 407 5.69 -39.62 45.23
CA LEU A 407 4.29 -39.60 45.68
C LEU A 407 3.29 -39.45 44.53
N VAL A 408 3.74 -39.10 43.34
CA VAL A 408 2.94 -38.93 42.12
C VAL A 408 3.67 -39.50 40.93
N LEU A 409 2.93 -39.80 39.86
CA LEU A 409 3.46 -40.30 38.59
C LEU A 409 4.03 -39.19 37.73
N ILE A 410 4.92 -39.55 36.79
CA ILE A 410 5.46 -38.61 35.80
C ILE A 410 4.35 -37.91 34.97
N THR A 411 3.21 -38.56 34.78
CA THR A 411 2.07 -38.00 34.09
C THR A 411 1.52 -36.75 34.76
N GLU A 412 1.37 -36.76 36.11
CA GLU A 412 0.91 -35.58 36.85
C GLU A 412 1.94 -34.44 36.79
N MET A 413 3.24 -34.80 36.79
CA MET A 413 4.31 -33.81 36.60
C MET A 413 4.28 -33.15 35.23
N VAL A 414 4.07 -33.93 34.15
CA VAL A 414 3.96 -33.44 32.78
C VAL A 414 2.72 -32.58 32.63
N ASP A 415 1.57 -32.94 33.21
CA ASP A 415 0.35 -32.18 33.19
C ASP A 415 0.51 -30.79 33.87
N ALA A 416 1.18 -30.78 35.05
CA ALA A 416 1.48 -29.54 35.76
C ALA A 416 2.46 -28.63 34.98
N ASP A 417 3.44 -29.23 34.32
CA ASP A 417 4.40 -28.52 33.47
C ASP A 417 3.70 -27.89 32.23
N ASN A 418 2.84 -28.66 31.56
CA ASN A 418 2.05 -28.15 30.42
C ASN A 418 1.11 -27.01 30.84
N ALA A 419 0.46 -27.13 32.01
CA ALA A 419 -0.39 -26.07 32.55
C ALA A 419 0.40 -24.77 32.82
N LEU A 420 1.60 -24.89 33.39
CA LEU A 420 2.48 -23.75 33.64
C LEU A 420 2.96 -23.09 32.31
N LEU A 421 3.39 -23.92 31.36
CA LEU A 421 3.79 -23.44 30.03
C LEU A 421 2.68 -22.67 29.35
N GLN A 422 1.45 -23.22 29.37
CA GLN A 422 0.28 -22.57 28.80
C GLN A 422 -0.06 -21.23 29.51
N ALA A 423 0.06 -21.21 30.85
CA ALA A 423 -0.18 -19.97 31.60
C ALA A 423 0.85 -18.88 31.31
N LYS A 424 2.14 -19.24 31.20
CA LYS A 424 3.21 -18.33 30.77
C LYS A 424 2.94 -17.76 29.36
N TYR A 425 2.60 -18.64 28.41
CA TYR A 425 2.24 -18.24 27.04
C TYR A 425 1.04 -17.30 27.02
N ASN A 426 -0.04 -17.63 27.75
CA ASN A 426 -1.24 -16.81 27.80
C ASN A 426 -0.95 -15.40 28.35
N LYS A 427 -0.07 -15.26 29.36
CA LYS A 427 0.34 -13.95 29.90
C LYS A 427 1.01 -13.09 28.86
N ILE A 428 2.02 -13.64 28.16
CA ILE A 428 2.75 -12.91 27.10
C ILE A 428 1.80 -12.56 25.95
N SER A 429 0.99 -13.55 25.50
CA SER A 429 0.03 -13.34 24.42
C SER A 429 -0.95 -12.23 24.76
N THR A 430 -1.61 -12.28 25.92
CA THR A 430 -2.59 -11.27 26.33
C THR A 430 -2.00 -9.88 26.35
N ARG A 431 -0.75 -9.73 26.81
CA ARG A 431 -0.07 -8.43 26.83
C ARG A 431 0.17 -7.86 25.45
N LEU A 432 0.75 -8.66 24.54
CA LEU A 432 1.09 -8.20 23.20
C LEU A 432 -0.18 -8.02 22.33
N ASP A 433 -1.17 -8.90 22.52
CA ASP A 433 -2.47 -8.79 21.86
C ASP A 433 -3.23 -7.52 22.33
N ALA A 434 -3.07 -7.08 23.59
CA ALA A 434 -3.64 -5.83 24.07
C ALA A 434 -3.03 -4.60 23.38
N ILE A 435 -1.72 -4.59 23.19
CA ILE A 435 -1.03 -3.52 22.43
C ILE A 435 -1.55 -3.48 21.00
N LEU A 436 -1.61 -4.62 20.33
CA LEU A 436 -2.11 -4.69 18.96
C LEU A 436 -3.56 -4.20 18.86
N LYS A 437 -4.44 -4.66 19.77
CA LYS A 437 -5.86 -4.24 19.77
C LYS A 437 -6.03 -2.75 20.06
N HIS A 438 -5.15 -2.15 20.85
CA HIS A 438 -5.13 -0.70 21.02
C HIS A 438 -4.79 0.02 19.71
N TYR A 439 -3.76 -0.44 18.98
CA TYR A 439 -3.41 0.14 17.68
C TYR A 439 -4.51 -0.06 16.63
N GLU A 440 -5.18 -1.21 16.59
CA GLU A 440 -6.32 -1.46 15.71
C GLU A 440 -7.48 -0.48 16.00
N LEU A 441 -7.78 -0.24 17.28
CA LEU A 441 -8.80 0.72 17.72
C LEU A 441 -8.43 2.16 17.30
N LEU A 442 -7.18 2.58 17.50
CA LEU A 442 -6.69 3.90 17.09
C LEU A 442 -6.72 4.07 15.57
N HIS A 443 -6.36 3.03 14.83
CA HIS A 443 -6.41 3.01 13.37
C HIS A 443 -7.83 3.21 12.85
N THR A 444 -8.80 2.47 13.40
CA THR A 444 -10.22 2.59 12.99
C THR A 444 -10.79 3.95 13.38
N ALA A 445 -10.37 4.52 14.51
CA ALA A 445 -10.73 5.86 14.93
C ALA A 445 -10.01 6.98 14.12
N GLY A 446 -9.02 6.65 13.28
CA GLY A 446 -8.26 7.62 12.49
C GLY A 446 -7.33 8.52 13.33
N ILE A 447 -6.84 8.01 14.45
CA ILE A 447 -5.95 8.73 15.40
C ILE A 447 -4.66 7.96 15.70
N MET A 448 -4.08 7.34 14.66
CA MET A 448 -2.79 6.66 14.80
C MET A 448 -1.74 7.63 15.36
N PRO A 449 -0.87 7.17 16.30
CA PRO A 449 0.23 7.99 16.79
C PRO A 449 1.14 8.38 15.61
N GLN A 450 1.47 9.66 15.49
CA GLN A 450 2.45 10.08 14.47
C GLN A 450 3.84 9.61 14.89
N SER A 451 4.43 8.70 14.12
CA SER A 451 5.80 8.18 14.31
C SER A 451 6.86 9.18 13.86
#